data_6d69216b0fa316ca92964180438e0461
#
_entry.id   6d69216b0fa316ca92964180438e0461
#
_cell.length_a   1.000
_cell.length_b   1.000
_cell.length_c   1.000
_cell.angle_alpha   90.00
_cell.angle_beta   90.00
_cell.angle_gamma   90.00
#
_symmetry.space_group_name_H-M   'P 1'
#
loop_
_entity.id
_entity.type
_entity.pdbx_description
1 polymer ?
#
loop_
_entity_poly.entity_id
_entity_poly.type
_entity_poly.pdbx_seq_one_letter_code
_entity_poly.pdbx_strand_id
1 'polypeptide(L)'
;MADKAQAAAKPAFQRKTILIKKGLQYRYMALITMSVLVAFLIVGLDLIWTISKLVNERPMMQPMLEEMASMGPLFLIKMIMYMVIVLIMSAVVSHRMAGPIFKFEKSCATLAEGDLTYRVWLRKGDHLEDLQEQFNNMAGALQQSVKDGKASVAGVKARLEAAAARPEAGPLKAELEAAAAELGGVLTGLKT
;
A
#
# COMPACT_ATOMS: atom_id res chain seq x y z
N MET A 1 13.17 17.28 38.86
CA MET A 1 14.26 16.50 38.26
C MET A 1 13.66 15.23 37.69
N ALA A 2 13.47 15.35 36.46
CA ALA A 2 13.90 14.57 35.31
C ALA A 2 12.94 13.43 35.03
N ASP A 3 11.86 13.78 34.37
CA ASP A 3 11.04 12.88 33.53
C ASP A 3 11.73 12.80 32.14
N LYS A 4 12.53 11.77 31.94
CA LYS A 4 13.02 11.40 30.62
C LYS A 4 12.02 10.42 30.01
N ALA A 5 11.05 10.98 29.26
CA ALA A 5 10.24 10.24 28.32
C ALA A 5 11.13 9.26 27.51
N GLN A 6 10.88 7.97 27.70
CA GLN A 6 11.43 6.90 26.88
C GLN A 6 10.96 7.11 25.44
N ALA A 7 11.80 7.76 24.63
CA ALA A 7 11.67 7.75 23.20
C ALA A 7 11.80 6.29 22.75
N ALA A 8 10.66 5.68 22.37
CA ALA A 8 10.63 4.35 21.79
C ALA A 8 11.60 4.28 20.61
N ALA A 9 12.66 3.52 20.75
CA ALA A 9 13.68 3.33 19.75
C ALA A 9 13.02 2.80 18.47
N LYS A 10 13.14 3.55 17.36
CA LYS A 10 12.70 3.12 16.03
C LYS A 10 13.40 1.80 15.72
N PRO A 11 12.67 0.71 15.42
CA PRO A 11 13.31 -0.54 15.04
C PRO A 11 14.18 -0.30 13.81
N ALA A 12 15.46 -0.64 13.90
CA ALA A 12 16.40 -0.56 12.79
C ALA A 12 15.97 -1.55 11.70
N PHE A 13 15.32 -1.04 10.66
CA PHE A 13 14.83 -1.84 9.54
C PHE A 13 16.00 -2.26 8.65
N GLN A 14 16.47 -3.48 8.80
CA GLN A 14 17.46 -4.07 7.91
C GLN A 14 16.86 -4.33 6.53
N ARG A 15 17.37 -3.61 5.52
CA ARG A 15 17.04 -3.81 4.09
C ARG A 15 17.55 -5.19 3.65
N LYS A 16 16.65 -6.18 3.49
CA LYS A 16 17.04 -7.48 2.92
C LYS A 16 16.41 -7.82 1.56
N THR A 17 15.46 -7.05 1.04
CA THR A 17 14.83 -7.37 -0.25
C THR A 17 14.46 -6.11 -1.05
N ILE A 18 15.00 -6.02 -2.27
CA ILE A 18 14.67 -4.96 -3.24
C ILE A 18 13.28 -5.20 -3.86
N LEU A 19 12.79 -6.43 -3.85
CA LEU A 19 11.51 -6.87 -4.45
C LEU A 19 10.56 -7.35 -3.34
N ILE A 20 9.70 -6.46 -2.85
CA ILE A 20 8.79 -6.74 -1.71
C ILE A 20 7.55 -7.52 -2.15
N LYS A 21 6.95 -7.21 -3.31
CA LYS A 21 5.85 -7.94 -3.97
C LYS A 21 6.17 -8.15 -5.44
N LYS A 22 6.92 -9.20 -5.74
CA LYS A 22 7.40 -9.52 -7.11
C LYS A 22 6.27 -9.50 -8.15
N GLY A 23 5.13 -10.14 -7.86
CA GLY A 23 4.02 -10.24 -8.80
C GLY A 23 3.36 -8.91 -9.16
N LEU A 24 3.12 -8.04 -8.18
CA LEU A 24 2.52 -6.73 -8.39
C LEU A 24 3.48 -5.79 -9.12
N GLN A 25 4.74 -5.79 -8.69
CA GLN A 25 5.78 -4.95 -9.25
C GLN A 25 6.08 -5.30 -10.71
N TYR A 26 6.19 -6.59 -11.05
CA TYR A 26 6.37 -7.04 -12.44
C TYR A 26 5.17 -6.69 -13.32
N ARG A 27 3.94 -6.78 -12.82
CA ARG A 27 2.74 -6.39 -13.59
C ARG A 27 2.73 -4.90 -13.96
N TYR A 28 3.05 -4.02 -13.02
CA TYR A 28 3.11 -2.58 -13.30
C TYR A 28 4.29 -2.21 -14.21
N MET A 29 5.48 -2.82 -13.98
CA MET A 29 6.62 -2.63 -14.87
C MET A 29 6.30 -3.10 -16.29
N ALA A 30 5.70 -4.28 -16.44
CA ALA A 30 5.29 -4.82 -17.74
C ALA A 30 4.26 -3.94 -18.43
N LEU A 31 3.23 -3.45 -17.70
CA LEU A 31 2.22 -2.54 -18.24
C LEU A 31 2.84 -1.25 -18.80
N ILE A 32 3.69 -0.58 -18.02
CA ILE A 32 4.33 0.67 -18.43
C ILE A 32 5.25 0.41 -19.63
N THR A 33 6.08 -0.63 -19.56
CA THR A 33 7.03 -0.96 -20.63
C THR A 33 6.29 -1.35 -21.93
N MET A 34 5.23 -2.17 -21.82
CA MET A 34 4.42 -2.56 -22.98
C MET A 34 3.69 -1.37 -23.59
N SER A 35 3.13 -0.45 -22.78
CA SER A 35 2.46 0.73 -23.32
C SER A 35 3.41 1.62 -24.10
N VAL A 36 4.63 1.81 -23.62
CA VAL A 36 5.65 2.58 -24.34
C VAL A 36 6.11 1.85 -25.60
N LEU A 37 6.30 0.54 -25.54
CA LEU A 37 6.68 -0.28 -26.70
C LEU A 37 5.61 -0.23 -27.80
N VAL A 38 4.33 -0.34 -27.45
CA VAL A 38 3.20 -0.20 -28.38
C VAL A 38 3.18 1.20 -29.00
N ALA A 39 3.41 2.24 -28.19
CA ALA A 39 3.48 3.61 -28.71
C ALA A 39 4.63 3.77 -29.73
N PHE A 40 5.82 3.23 -29.44
CA PHE A 40 6.95 3.21 -30.37
C PHE A 40 6.64 2.45 -31.66
N LEU A 41 5.95 1.31 -31.56
CA LEU A 41 5.54 0.53 -32.72
C LEU A 41 4.56 1.32 -33.63
N ILE A 42 3.56 1.95 -33.03
CA ILE A 42 2.56 2.75 -33.77
C ILE A 42 3.27 3.91 -34.49
N VAL A 43 4.06 4.69 -33.77
CA VAL A 43 4.78 5.83 -34.36
C VAL A 43 5.78 5.38 -35.42
N GLY A 44 6.49 4.26 -35.16
CA GLY A 44 7.45 3.70 -36.13
C GLY A 44 6.78 3.24 -37.43
N LEU A 45 5.65 2.53 -37.33
CA LEU A 45 4.88 2.09 -38.50
C LEU A 45 4.28 3.26 -39.26
N ASP A 46 3.73 4.25 -38.58
CA ASP A 46 3.20 5.47 -39.16
C ASP A 46 4.28 6.25 -39.94
N LEU A 47 5.46 6.37 -39.34
CA LEU A 47 6.60 7.00 -39.97
C LEU A 47 7.05 6.27 -41.23
N ILE A 48 7.17 4.92 -41.21
CA ILE A 48 7.52 4.11 -42.35
C ILE A 48 6.49 4.26 -43.45
N TRP A 49 5.19 4.21 -43.12
CA TRP A 49 4.12 4.38 -44.06
C TRP A 49 4.13 5.76 -44.70
N THR A 50 4.31 6.82 -43.92
CA THR A 50 4.34 8.20 -44.41
C THR A 50 5.54 8.43 -45.34
N ILE A 51 6.73 7.92 -44.98
CA ILE A 51 7.93 8.03 -45.82
C ILE A 51 7.74 7.26 -47.11
N SER A 52 7.22 6.01 -47.06
CA SER A 52 6.97 5.18 -48.24
C SER A 52 6.03 5.87 -49.21
N LYS A 53 4.96 6.49 -48.69
CA LYS A 53 4.00 7.25 -49.52
C LYS A 53 4.66 8.45 -50.17
N LEU A 54 5.44 9.22 -49.41
CA LEU A 54 6.12 10.42 -49.89
C LEU A 54 7.10 10.10 -51.03
N VAL A 55 7.82 8.97 -50.92
CA VAL A 55 8.79 8.54 -51.95
C VAL A 55 8.09 8.05 -53.20
N ASN A 56 6.97 7.32 -53.07
CA ASN A 56 6.19 6.89 -54.21
C ASN A 56 5.61 8.06 -55.01
N GLU A 57 5.22 9.14 -54.31
CA GLU A 57 4.67 10.34 -54.95
C GLU A 57 5.78 11.25 -55.54
N ARG A 58 7.01 11.14 -55.06
CA ARG A 58 8.16 12.01 -55.46
C ARG A 58 9.44 11.20 -55.63
N PRO A 59 9.67 10.57 -56.81
CA PRO A 59 10.86 9.72 -57.04
C PRO A 59 12.21 10.42 -56.87
N MET A 60 12.25 11.73 -56.97
CA MET A 60 13.46 12.52 -56.73
C MET A 60 13.96 12.45 -55.24
N MET A 61 13.14 11.95 -54.31
CA MET A 61 13.51 11.80 -52.89
C MET A 61 14.16 10.44 -52.57
N GLN A 62 14.32 9.53 -53.55
CA GLN A 62 14.97 8.24 -53.30
C GLN A 62 16.37 8.32 -52.74
N PRO A 63 17.28 9.21 -53.19
CA PRO A 63 18.60 9.35 -52.58
C PRO A 63 18.58 9.73 -51.11
N MET A 64 17.59 10.54 -50.70
CA MET A 64 17.40 10.95 -49.33
C MET A 64 16.94 9.80 -48.43
N LEU A 65 16.22 8.82 -48.97
CA LEU A 65 15.86 7.58 -48.27
C LEU A 65 17.05 6.68 -48.02
N GLU A 66 17.96 6.56 -48.98
CA GLU A 66 19.19 5.77 -48.85
C GLU A 66 20.08 6.36 -47.71
N GLU A 67 20.16 7.69 -47.67
CA GLU A 67 20.86 8.39 -46.59
C GLU A 67 20.18 8.20 -45.24
N MET A 68 18.85 8.28 -45.15
CA MET A 68 18.10 7.97 -43.94
C MET A 68 18.22 6.48 -43.52
N ALA A 69 18.23 5.55 -44.48
CA ALA A 69 18.43 4.13 -44.20
C ALA A 69 19.85 3.84 -43.62
N SER A 70 20.86 4.58 -44.06
CA SER A 70 22.21 4.46 -43.51
C SER A 70 22.29 4.87 -42.02
N MET A 71 21.37 5.71 -41.56
CA MET A 71 21.24 6.10 -40.17
C MET A 71 20.47 5.08 -39.30
N GLY A 72 19.89 4.04 -39.92
CA GLY A 72 19.11 3.00 -39.26
C GLY A 72 19.78 2.38 -38.03
N PRO A 73 21.06 2.00 -38.05
CA PRO A 73 21.77 1.48 -36.90
C PRO A 73 21.84 2.46 -35.73
N LEU A 74 22.03 3.75 -36.00
CA LEU A 74 22.02 4.80 -34.97
C LEU A 74 20.63 4.97 -34.33
N PHE A 75 19.58 4.82 -35.12
CA PHE A 75 18.18 4.85 -34.67
C PHE A 75 17.89 3.68 -33.73
N LEU A 76 18.34 2.48 -34.08
CA LEU A 76 18.21 1.28 -33.24
C LEU A 76 18.93 1.42 -31.89
N ILE A 77 20.16 1.94 -31.91
CA ILE A 77 20.92 2.18 -30.68
C ILE A 77 20.17 3.18 -29.76
N LYS A 78 19.69 4.29 -30.32
CA LYS A 78 18.87 5.26 -29.54
C LYS A 78 17.60 4.64 -29.00
N MET A 79 16.89 3.82 -29.78
CA MET A 79 15.69 3.13 -29.36
C MET A 79 15.95 2.18 -28.19
N ILE A 80 17.04 1.42 -28.24
CA ILE A 80 17.46 0.54 -27.15
C ILE A 80 17.80 1.36 -25.91
N MET A 81 18.52 2.45 -26.06
CA MET A 81 18.86 3.36 -24.96
C MET A 81 17.60 3.93 -24.28
N TYR A 82 16.63 4.41 -25.05
CA TYR A 82 15.35 4.88 -24.50
C TYR A 82 14.57 3.77 -23.80
N MET A 83 14.57 2.55 -24.34
CA MET A 83 13.93 1.40 -23.70
C MET A 83 14.56 1.08 -22.34
N VAL A 84 15.88 1.16 -22.22
CA VAL A 84 16.58 0.97 -20.94
C VAL A 84 16.20 2.06 -19.94
N ILE A 85 16.12 3.32 -20.38
CA ILE A 85 15.68 4.43 -19.52
C ILE A 85 14.25 4.20 -19.02
N VAL A 86 13.33 3.81 -19.89
CA VAL A 86 11.93 3.50 -19.53
C VAL A 86 11.86 2.35 -18.53
N LEU A 87 12.65 1.29 -18.70
CA LEU A 87 12.71 0.18 -17.77
C LEU A 87 13.20 0.62 -16.37
N ILE A 88 14.24 1.44 -16.32
CA ILE A 88 14.76 1.97 -15.05
C ILE A 88 13.71 2.84 -14.38
N MET A 89 13.09 3.79 -15.11
CA MET A 89 12.04 4.66 -14.58
C MET A 89 10.83 3.87 -14.11
N SER A 90 10.37 2.88 -14.88
CA SER A 90 9.29 1.98 -14.52
C SER A 90 9.61 1.20 -13.23
N ALA A 91 10.85 0.70 -13.08
CA ALA A 91 11.29 0.02 -11.88
C ALA A 91 11.26 0.95 -10.65
N VAL A 92 11.72 2.18 -10.78
CA VAL A 92 11.72 3.19 -9.70
C VAL A 92 10.29 3.52 -9.27
N VAL A 93 9.40 3.82 -10.22
CA VAL A 93 7.99 4.15 -9.93
C VAL A 93 7.28 2.96 -9.29
N SER A 94 7.44 1.76 -9.86
CA SER A 94 6.84 0.54 -9.33
C SER A 94 7.32 0.25 -7.90
N HIS A 95 8.59 0.47 -7.60
CA HIS A 95 9.14 0.27 -6.26
C HIS A 95 8.59 1.29 -5.24
N ARG A 96 8.44 2.56 -5.65
CA ARG A 96 7.86 3.61 -4.79
C ARG A 96 6.38 3.37 -4.43
N MET A 97 5.63 2.68 -5.29
CA MET A 97 4.23 2.33 -5.04
C MET A 97 4.08 1.00 -4.28
N ALA A 98 4.85 -0.02 -4.66
CA ALA A 98 4.73 -1.36 -4.08
C ALA A 98 5.12 -1.42 -2.59
N GLY A 99 6.08 -0.60 -2.17
CA GLY A 99 6.54 -0.54 -0.79
C GLY A 99 5.44 -0.10 0.20
N PRO A 100 4.83 1.07 -0.01
CA PRO A 100 3.69 1.53 0.80
C PRO A 100 2.51 0.57 0.80
N ILE A 101 2.09 0.06 -0.36
CA ILE A 101 0.97 -0.89 -0.48
C ILE A 101 1.20 -2.13 0.39
N PHE A 102 2.40 -2.70 0.36
CA PHE A 102 2.74 -3.84 1.22
C PHE A 102 2.67 -3.50 2.71
N LYS A 103 3.08 -2.28 3.10
CA LYS A 103 2.95 -1.84 4.50
C LYS A 103 1.49 -1.76 4.92
N PHE A 104 0.62 -1.18 4.09
CA PHE A 104 -0.82 -1.13 4.38
C PHE A 104 -1.42 -2.52 4.50
N GLU A 105 -1.11 -3.43 3.59
CA GLU A 105 -1.58 -4.81 3.65
C GLU A 105 -1.19 -5.48 4.97
N LYS A 106 0.08 -5.36 5.37
CA LYS A 106 0.56 -5.88 6.66
C LYS A 106 -0.13 -5.19 7.83
N SER A 107 -0.36 -3.89 7.76
CA SER A 107 -1.02 -3.13 8.81
C SER A 107 -2.49 -3.52 8.97
N CYS A 108 -3.19 -3.75 7.85
CA CYS A 108 -4.55 -4.29 7.87
C CYS A 108 -4.60 -5.68 8.52
N ALA A 109 -3.62 -6.55 8.22
CA ALA A 109 -3.54 -7.87 8.85
C ALA A 109 -3.33 -7.75 10.37
N THR A 110 -2.44 -6.86 10.83
CA THR A 110 -2.20 -6.62 12.26
C THR A 110 -3.46 -6.07 12.96
N LEU A 111 -4.20 -5.14 12.32
CA LEU A 111 -5.47 -4.68 12.85
C LEU A 111 -6.52 -5.80 12.92
N ALA A 112 -6.57 -6.68 11.91
CA ALA A 112 -7.48 -7.82 11.87
C ALA A 112 -7.15 -8.86 12.96
N GLU A 113 -5.89 -8.98 13.39
CA GLU A 113 -5.46 -9.76 14.55
C GLU A 113 -5.86 -9.14 15.89
N GLY A 114 -6.49 -7.95 15.87
CA GLY A 114 -6.98 -7.25 17.05
C GLY A 114 -6.01 -6.22 17.66
N ASP A 115 -4.84 -5.98 17.07
CA ASP A 115 -3.93 -4.93 17.55
C ASP A 115 -4.31 -3.57 16.94
N LEU A 116 -5.20 -2.86 17.63
CA LEU A 116 -5.67 -1.51 17.23
C LEU A 116 -4.69 -0.40 17.61
N THR A 117 -3.58 -0.72 18.29
CA THR A 117 -2.56 0.27 18.65
C THR A 117 -1.59 0.56 17.51
N TYR A 118 -1.57 -0.33 16.51
CA TYR A 118 -0.66 -0.23 15.37
C TYR A 118 -0.94 1.00 14.51
N ARG A 119 0.13 1.67 14.05
CA ARG A 119 0.07 2.82 13.13
C ARG A 119 1.02 2.62 11.97
N VAL A 120 0.60 3.07 10.79
CA VAL A 120 1.42 3.03 9.58
C VAL A 120 2.35 4.23 9.55
N TRP A 121 3.61 3.98 9.21
CA TRP A 121 4.61 5.01 8.96
C TRP A 121 5.26 4.77 7.61
N LEU A 122 5.06 5.70 6.67
CA LEU A 122 5.70 5.72 5.36
C LEU A 122 7.01 6.54 5.43
N ARG A 123 7.79 6.45 4.37
CA ARG A 123 9.01 7.26 4.24
C ARG A 123 8.63 8.60 3.62
N LYS A 124 9.38 9.65 3.98
CA LYS A 124 9.26 10.95 3.34
C LYS A 124 9.49 10.83 1.82
N GLY A 125 8.51 11.25 1.04
CA GLY A 125 8.51 11.15 -0.42
C GLY A 125 7.86 9.89 -1.00
N ASP A 126 7.21 9.07 -0.19
CA ASP A 126 6.27 8.04 -0.67
C ASP A 126 4.97 8.72 -1.12
N HIS A 127 4.37 8.24 -2.22
CA HIS A 127 3.18 8.89 -2.83
C HIS A 127 1.85 8.66 -2.08
N LEU A 128 1.85 7.97 -0.94
CA LEU A 128 0.64 7.59 -0.21
C LEU A 128 0.62 8.18 1.21
N GLU A 129 1.16 9.38 1.40
CA GLU A 129 1.16 10.07 2.70
C GLU A 129 -0.27 10.38 3.17
N ASP A 130 -1.15 10.85 2.28
CA ASP A 130 -2.56 11.11 2.58
C ASP A 130 -3.30 9.83 3.03
N LEU A 131 -3.02 8.71 2.36
CA LEU A 131 -3.58 7.41 2.74
C LEU A 131 -3.07 6.96 4.12
N GLN A 132 -1.82 7.24 4.46
CA GLN A 132 -1.27 6.98 5.80
C GLN A 132 -2.04 7.73 6.87
N GLU A 133 -2.29 9.02 6.64
CA GLU A 133 -3.05 9.86 7.58
C GLU A 133 -4.47 9.32 7.78
N GLN A 134 -5.18 9.06 6.70
CA GLN A 134 -6.54 8.52 6.75
C GLN A 134 -6.60 7.14 7.41
N PHE A 135 -5.65 6.26 7.12
CA PHE A 135 -5.55 4.96 7.76
C PHE A 135 -5.32 5.10 9.28
N ASN A 136 -4.40 5.96 9.68
CA ASN A 136 -4.09 6.17 11.09
C ASN A 136 -5.26 6.82 11.86
N ASN A 137 -5.99 7.74 11.22
CA ASN A 137 -7.21 8.35 11.76
C ASN A 137 -8.31 7.29 11.96
N MET A 138 -8.53 6.44 10.95
CA MET A 138 -9.47 5.32 11.04
C MET A 138 -9.08 4.34 12.17
N ALA A 139 -7.81 3.93 12.24
CA ALA A 139 -7.31 3.04 13.29
C ALA A 139 -7.46 3.66 14.68
N GLY A 140 -7.22 4.98 14.80
CA GLY A 140 -7.42 5.73 16.04
C GLY A 140 -8.88 5.78 16.47
N ALA A 141 -9.80 6.08 15.55
CA ALA A 141 -11.23 6.10 15.83
C ALA A 141 -11.75 4.71 16.22
N LEU A 142 -11.29 3.66 15.55
CA LEU A 142 -11.63 2.28 15.90
C LEU A 142 -11.12 1.91 17.30
N GLN A 143 -9.88 2.25 17.61
CA GLN A 143 -9.29 2.04 18.93
C GLN A 143 -10.08 2.73 20.02
N GLN A 144 -10.47 4.00 19.80
CA GLN A 144 -11.26 4.76 20.75
C GLN A 144 -12.65 4.15 20.96
N SER A 145 -13.36 3.79 19.88
CA SER A 145 -14.66 3.15 19.95
C SER A 145 -14.64 1.83 20.74
N VAL A 146 -13.61 1.02 20.50
CA VAL A 146 -13.44 -0.24 21.24
C VAL A 146 -13.12 0.03 22.72
N LYS A 147 -12.29 1.03 23.01
CA LYS A 147 -11.95 1.43 24.38
C LYS A 147 -13.20 1.91 25.14
N ASP A 148 -14.02 2.74 24.50
CA ASP A 148 -15.26 3.23 25.09
C ASP A 148 -16.28 2.10 25.29
N GLY A 149 -16.37 1.19 24.31
CA GLY A 149 -17.16 -0.04 24.42
C GLY A 149 -16.71 -0.91 25.60
N LYS A 150 -15.41 -1.15 25.75
CA LYS A 150 -14.84 -1.88 26.90
C LYS A 150 -15.17 -1.21 28.22
N ALA A 151 -15.05 0.11 28.31
CA ALA A 151 -15.41 0.85 29.53
C ALA A 151 -16.90 0.71 29.87
N SER A 152 -17.77 0.78 28.86
CA SER A 152 -19.22 0.59 29.02
C SER A 152 -19.56 -0.83 29.51
N VAL A 153 -18.98 -1.84 28.89
CA VAL A 153 -19.17 -3.23 29.29
C VAL A 153 -18.63 -3.49 30.70
N ALA A 154 -17.48 -2.94 31.05
CA ALA A 154 -16.94 -3.01 32.42
C ALA A 154 -17.87 -2.36 33.43
N GLY A 155 -18.49 -1.24 33.08
CA GLY A 155 -19.48 -0.58 33.92
C GLY A 155 -20.76 -1.41 34.15
N VAL A 156 -21.24 -2.06 33.08
CA VAL A 156 -22.40 -2.99 33.18
C VAL A 156 -22.04 -4.19 34.05
N LYS A 157 -20.87 -4.79 33.82
CA LYS A 157 -20.37 -5.92 34.63
C LYS A 157 -20.32 -5.56 36.11
N ALA A 158 -19.74 -4.42 36.48
CA ALA A 158 -19.68 -3.94 37.86
C ALA A 158 -21.08 -3.77 38.49
N ARG A 159 -22.05 -3.29 37.71
CA ARG A 159 -23.45 -3.16 38.21
C ARG A 159 -24.11 -4.51 38.44
N LEU A 160 -23.85 -5.51 37.55
CA LEU A 160 -24.36 -6.88 37.71
C LEU A 160 -23.75 -7.55 38.94
N GLU A 161 -22.44 -7.43 39.13
CA GLU A 161 -21.75 -7.94 40.34
C GLU A 161 -22.28 -7.28 41.62
N ALA A 162 -22.49 -5.97 41.62
CA ALA A 162 -23.09 -5.25 42.74
C ALA A 162 -24.54 -5.68 43.02
N ALA A 163 -25.33 -5.99 41.98
CA ALA A 163 -26.70 -6.50 42.11
C ALA A 163 -26.69 -7.94 42.68
N ALA A 164 -25.79 -8.80 42.21
CA ALA A 164 -25.64 -10.17 42.73
C ALA A 164 -25.20 -10.22 44.19
N ALA A 165 -24.46 -9.20 44.66
CA ALA A 165 -23.99 -9.11 46.05
C ALA A 165 -25.12 -8.67 47.04
N ARG A 166 -26.31 -8.23 46.57
CA ARG A 166 -27.40 -7.83 47.44
C ARG A 166 -28.08 -9.04 48.09
N PRO A 167 -28.50 -8.97 49.37
CA PRO A 167 -29.15 -10.08 50.06
C PRO A 167 -30.46 -10.52 49.40
N GLU A 168 -31.11 -9.59 48.66
CA GLU A 168 -32.37 -9.80 47.98
C GLU A 168 -32.24 -10.53 46.64
N ALA A 169 -31.02 -10.75 46.15
CA ALA A 169 -30.78 -11.38 44.83
C ALA A 169 -31.19 -12.85 44.75
N GLY A 170 -31.35 -13.55 45.91
CA GLY A 170 -31.94 -14.87 46.01
C GLY A 170 -31.67 -15.82 44.83
N PRO A 171 -32.72 -16.30 44.13
CA PRO A 171 -32.60 -17.22 43.01
C PRO A 171 -31.95 -16.62 41.76
N LEU A 172 -31.92 -15.26 41.60
CA LEU A 172 -31.35 -14.55 40.46
C LEU A 172 -29.81 -14.41 40.56
N LYS A 173 -29.24 -14.69 41.71
CA LYS A 173 -27.80 -14.47 41.93
C LYS A 173 -26.91 -15.25 40.92
N ALA A 174 -27.25 -16.51 40.69
CA ALA A 174 -26.49 -17.35 39.77
C ALA A 174 -26.56 -16.85 38.31
N GLU A 175 -27.73 -16.37 37.90
CA GLU A 175 -27.91 -15.79 36.53
C GLU A 175 -27.14 -14.47 36.36
N LEU A 176 -27.13 -13.60 37.39
CA LEU A 176 -26.37 -12.34 37.38
C LEU A 176 -24.86 -12.57 37.33
N GLU A 177 -24.37 -13.57 38.09
CA GLU A 177 -22.94 -13.93 38.07
C GLU A 177 -22.56 -14.54 36.72
N ALA A 178 -23.40 -15.39 36.11
CA ALA A 178 -23.18 -15.95 34.80
C ALA A 178 -23.13 -14.85 33.71
N ALA A 179 -24.05 -13.90 33.73
CA ALA A 179 -24.08 -12.78 32.80
C ALA A 179 -22.85 -11.87 32.96
N ALA A 180 -22.39 -11.63 34.19
CA ALA A 180 -21.19 -10.86 34.46
C ALA A 180 -19.92 -11.57 33.94
N ALA A 181 -19.86 -12.90 34.07
CA ALA A 181 -18.76 -13.72 33.55
C ALA A 181 -18.73 -13.69 32.02
N GLU A 182 -19.87 -13.82 31.34
CA GLU A 182 -20.00 -13.77 29.89
C GLU A 182 -19.53 -12.43 29.33
N LEU A 183 -19.93 -11.30 29.95
CA LEU A 183 -19.46 -9.97 29.60
C LEU A 183 -17.94 -9.80 29.80
N GLY A 184 -17.35 -10.50 30.76
CA GLY A 184 -15.91 -10.53 30.98
C GLY A 184 -15.14 -11.12 29.80
N GLY A 185 -15.71 -12.13 29.14
CA GLY A 185 -15.12 -12.77 27.95
C GLY A 185 -15.03 -11.85 26.72
N VAL A 186 -16.01 -10.97 26.55
CA VAL A 186 -16.06 -10.01 25.42
C VAL A 186 -14.91 -9.00 25.45
N LEU A 187 -14.34 -8.73 26.63
CA LEU A 187 -13.30 -7.72 26.81
C LEU A 187 -11.89 -8.18 26.42
N THR A 188 -11.68 -9.49 26.21
CA THR A 188 -10.31 -10.07 26.13
C THR A 188 -9.71 -10.13 24.72
N GLY A 189 -10.50 -9.98 23.65
CA GLY A 189 -10.06 -10.27 22.28
C GLY A 189 -9.28 -9.15 21.56
N LEU A 190 -9.29 -7.90 22.05
CA LEU A 190 -8.74 -6.76 21.34
C LEU A 190 -7.72 -5.99 22.17
N LYS A 191 -6.56 -5.70 21.58
CA LYS A 191 -5.50 -4.88 22.17
C LYS A 191 -5.76 -3.40 21.87
N THR A 192 -6.05 -2.61 22.88
CA THR A 192 -6.40 -1.19 22.78
C THR A 192 -5.42 -0.29 23.51
#